data_d91fa3c2f9128637810ac417dc37b4a2
#
_entry.id   d91fa3c2f9128637810ac417dc37b4a2
#
_cell.length_a   1.000
_cell.length_b   1.000
_cell.length_c   1.000
_cell.angle_alpha   90.00
_cell.angle_beta   90.00
_cell.angle_gamma   90.00
#
_symmetry.space_group_name_H-M   'P 1'
#
loop_
_entity.id
_entity.type
_entity.pdbx_description
1 polymer ?
#
loop_
_entity_poly.entity_id
_entity_poly.type
_entity_poly.pdbx_seq_one_letter_code
_entity_poly.pdbx_strand_id
1 'polypeptide(L)'
;MTQSFELNTHIKAPTPLVWDSLVDTGKMKLWMGEPEMDIGIETDWKVGSAMVVSGLHHLPFRNTGVVLEFKSMERLSYTHLSSLSRLPDEPGNFTTLTFSLAPQGDATLLTLMATGFPTVSIFKHLQFYWAGTLGILKQFAERCYCRDA
;
A
#
# COMPACT_ATOMS: atom_id res chain seq x y z
N MET A 1 13.51 18.60 -3.74
CA MET A 1 12.08 18.95 -3.61
C MET A 1 11.40 18.00 -2.67
N THR A 2 10.79 18.54 -1.63
CA THR A 2 10.16 17.74 -0.58
C THR A 2 8.64 17.75 -0.73
N GLN A 3 8.13 17.00 -1.72
CA GLN A 3 6.69 16.80 -1.83
C GLN A 3 6.28 15.57 -1.04
N SER A 4 5.12 15.65 -0.43
CA SER A 4 4.49 14.53 0.27
C SER A 4 2.99 14.63 0.11
N PHE A 5 2.29 13.51 0.32
CA PHE A 5 0.84 13.56 0.46
C PHE A 5 0.41 12.68 1.63
N GLU A 6 -0.75 13.03 2.17
CA GLU A 6 -1.38 12.26 3.23
C GLU A 6 -2.83 12.01 2.83
N LEU A 7 -3.25 10.76 2.94
CA LEU A 7 -4.62 10.34 2.65
C LEU A 7 -5.19 9.65 3.87
N ASN A 8 -6.44 9.98 4.21
CA ASN A 8 -7.15 9.39 5.34
C ASN A 8 -8.38 8.67 4.86
N THR A 9 -8.65 7.50 5.43
CA THR A 9 -9.82 6.71 5.10
C THR A 9 -10.42 6.14 6.37
N HIS A 10 -11.71 6.40 6.59
CA HIS A 10 -12.45 5.84 7.72
C HIS A 10 -13.09 4.53 7.27
N ILE A 11 -12.67 3.43 7.87
CA ILE A 11 -13.11 2.08 7.49
C ILE A 11 -14.01 1.53 8.59
N LYS A 12 -15.23 1.14 8.22
CA LYS A 12 -16.23 0.60 9.16
C LYS A 12 -15.98 -0.88 9.42
N ALA A 13 -14.83 -1.17 9.99
CA ALA A 13 -14.41 -2.51 10.37
C ALA A 13 -13.40 -2.39 11.51
N PRO A 14 -13.32 -3.41 12.39
CA PRO A 14 -12.38 -3.37 13.51
C PRO A 14 -10.94 -3.46 13.04
N THR A 15 -10.04 -2.88 13.83
CA THR A 15 -8.63 -2.75 13.48
C THR A 15 -7.94 -4.09 13.14
N PRO A 16 -8.18 -5.20 13.87
CA PRO A 16 -7.55 -6.47 13.48
C PRO A 16 -7.91 -6.93 12.07
N LEU A 17 -9.16 -6.70 11.66
CA LEU A 17 -9.61 -7.08 10.33
C LEU A 17 -9.03 -6.16 9.26
N VAL A 18 -8.97 -4.86 9.54
CA VAL A 18 -8.36 -3.90 8.62
C VAL A 18 -6.86 -4.20 8.45
N TRP A 19 -6.18 -4.48 9.56
CA TRP A 19 -4.77 -4.85 9.51
C TRP A 19 -4.53 -6.09 8.66
N ASP A 20 -5.32 -7.14 8.89
CA ASP A 20 -5.22 -8.37 8.11
C ASP A 20 -5.46 -8.12 6.62
N SER A 21 -6.45 -7.30 6.28
CA SER A 21 -6.71 -6.93 4.88
C SER A 21 -5.53 -6.18 4.26
N LEU A 22 -4.84 -5.37 5.06
CA LEU A 22 -3.72 -4.55 4.60
C LEU A 22 -2.44 -5.37 4.37
N VAL A 23 -2.16 -6.36 5.22
CA VAL A 23 -0.86 -7.04 5.22
C VAL A 23 -0.89 -8.48 4.71
N ASP A 24 -2.04 -9.13 4.64
CA ASP A 24 -2.13 -10.47 4.08
C ASP A 24 -1.90 -10.39 2.58
N THR A 25 -0.84 -11.04 2.08
CA THR A 25 -0.45 -10.92 0.68
C THR A 25 -1.52 -11.47 -0.27
N GLY A 26 -2.25 -12.50 0.16
CA GLY A 26 -3.35 -13.03 -0.62
C GLY A 26 -4.53 -12.06 -0.73
N LYS A 27 -4.75 -11.23 0.30
CA LYS A 27 -5.78 -10.20 0.28
C LYS A 27 -5.31 -8.95 -0.44
N MET A 28 -4.05 -8.57 -0.28
CA MET A 28 -3.49 -7.40 -0.95
C MET A 28 -3.69 -7.44 -2.45
N LYS A 29 -3.44 -8.57 -3.08
CA LYS A 29 -3.61 -8.69 -4.54
C LYS A 29 -5.05 -8.52 -4.99
N LEU A 30 -6.04 -8.68 -4.08
CA LEU A 30 -7.46 -8.53 -4.42
C LEU A 30 -7.90 -7.08 -4.45
N TRP A 31 -7.23 -6.18 -3.73
CA TRP A 31 -7.61 -4.76 -3.73
C TRP A 31 -6.57 -3.84 -4.37
N MET A 32 -5.36 -4.32 -4.66
CA MET A 32 -4.31 -3.48 -5.27
C MET A 32 -4.48 -3.28 -6.77
N GLY A 33 -5.23 -4.11 -7.45
CA GLY A 33 -5.47 -4.00 -8.88
C GLY A 33 -6.57 -4.92 -9.36
N GLU A 34 -6.88 -4.83 -10.64
CA GLU A 34 -7.89 -5.66 -11.27
C GLU A 34 -7.38 -7.10 -11.44
N PRO A 35 -8.30 -8.10 -11.51
CA PRO A 35 -7.88 -9.49 -11.69
C PRO A 35 -6.98 -9.74 -12.90
N GLU A 36 -7.20 -9.00 -13.98
CA GLU A 36 -6.41 -9.13 -15.21
C GLU A 36 -4.94 -8.75 -15.01
N MET A 37 -4.64 -7.96 -13.98
CA MET A 37 -3.28 -7.54 -13.67
C MET A 37 -2.45 -8.66 -13.07
N ASP A 38 -3.07 -9.73 -12.59
CA ASP A 38 -2.40 -10.87 -12.00
C ASP A 38 -1.34 -10.45 -10.97
N ILE A 39 -1.75 -9.64 -10.01
CA ILE A 39 -0.86 -9.07 -9.00
C ILE A 39 -0.24 -10.17 -8.15
N GLY A 40 1.08 -10.15 -8.01
CA GLY A 40 1.82 -11.00 -7.09
C GLY A 40 2.53 -10.16 -6.06
N ILE A 41 2.54 -10.60 -4.81
CA ILE A 41 3.18 -9.88 -3.71
C ILE A 41 4.11 -10.81 -2.98
N GLU A 42 5.38 -10.42 -2.86
CA GLU A 42 6.41 -11.20 -2.20
C GLU A 42 7.03 -10.38 -1.08
N THR A 43 6.85 -10.82 0.15
CA THR A 43 7.48 -10.24 1.33
C THR A 43 7.28 -11.20 2.51
N ASP A 44 8.21 -11.15 3.47
CA ASP A 44 8.03 -11.83 4.76
C ASP A 44 7.73 -10.82 5.88
N TRP A 45 7.57 -9.55 5.53
CA TRP A 45 7.28 -8.43 6.43
C TRP A 45 8.35 -8.17 7.50
N LYS A 46 9.53 -8.77 7.39
CA LYS A 46 10.63 -8.48 8.29
C LYS A 46 11.30 -7.18 7.88
N VAL A 47 11.62 -6.33 8.87
CA VAL A 47 12.32 -5.08 8.60
C VAL A 47 13.65 -5.36 7.90
N GLY A 48 13.91 -4.65 6.80
CA GLY A 48 15.08 -4.87 5.97
C GLY A 48 14.89 -5.89 4.86
N SER A 49 13.81 -6.65 4.87
CA SER A 49 13.52 -7.63 3.81
C SER A 49 12.85 -6.98 2.62
N ALA A 50 12.91 -7.66 1.48
CA ALA A 50 12.33 -7.16 0.25
C ALA A 50 10.81 -7.10 0.33
N MET A 51 10.24 -6.12 -0.35
CA MET A 51 8.82 -5.98 -0.62
C MET A 51 8.67 -5.82 -2.12
N VAL A 52 8.08 -6.82 -2.79
CA VAL A 52 7.96 -6.84 -4.24
C VAL A 52 6.50 -6.99 -4.64
N VAL A 53 6.03 -6.09 -5.50
CA VAL A 53 4.71 -6.17 -6.13
C VAL A 53 4.93 -6.26 -7.63
N SER A 54 4.44 -7.33 -8.25
CA SER A 54 4.57 -7.53 -9.68
C SER A 54 3.21 -7.74 -10.31
N GLY A 55 3.12 -7.55 -11.61
CA GLY A 55 1.89 -7.74 -12.33
C GLY A 55 1.99 -7.30 -13.78
N LEU A 56 0.81 -7.16 -14.41
CA LEU A 56 0.69 -6.77 -15.81
C LEU A 56 -0.30 -5.62 -15.91
N HIS A 57 0.16 -4.48 -16.46
CA HIS A 57 -0.69 -3.33 -16.75
C HIS A 57 -0.24 -2.77 -18.10
N HIS A 58 -0.75 -3.36 -19.21
CA HIS A 58 -0.31 -3.19 -20.58
C HIS A 58 1.11 -3.74 -20.79
N LEU A 59 2.00 -3.54 -19.82
CA LEU A 59 3.36 -4.07 -19.79
C LEU A 59 3.58 -4.77 -18.45
N PRO A 60 4.44 -5.80 -18.41
CA PRO A 60 4.85 -6.38 -17.13
C PRO A 60 5.53 -5.32 -16.26
N PHE A 61 5.21 -5.28 -14.98
CA PHE A 61 5.85 -4.36 -14.05
C PHE A 61 6.34 -5.11 -12.81
N ARG A 62 7.35 -4.54 -12.18
CA ARG A 62 7.87 -5.04 -10.92
C ARG A 62 8.23 -3.84 -10.05
N ASN A 63 7.49 -3.67 -8.96
CA ASN A 63 7.74 -2.63 -7.99
C ASN A 63 8.54 -3.24 -6.85
N THR A 64 9.69 -2.66 -6.53
CA THR A 64 10.60 -3.19 -5.52
C THR A 64 10.79 -2.20 -4.39
N GLY A 65 11.16 -2.70 -3.23
CA GLY A 65 11.49 -1.90 -2.08
C GLY A 65 11.88 -2.78 -0.91
N VAL A 66 12.00 -2.17 0.27
CA VAL A 66 12.30 -2.87 1.50
C VAL A 66 11.32 -2.47 2.58
N VAL A 67 11.06 -3.38 3.50
CA VAL A 67 10.23 -3.12 4.68
C VAL A 67 11.02 -2.28 5.66
N LEU A 68 10.48 -1.12 6.03
CA LEU A 68 11.13 -0.21 6.98
C LEU A 68 10.58 -0.37 8.39
N GLU A 69 9.29 -0.63 8.53
CA GLU A 69 8.63 -0.78 9.82
C GLU A 69 7.45 -1.73 9.68
N PHE A 70 7.29 -2.60 10.66
CA PHE A 70 6.14 -3.51 10.71
C PHE A 70 5.74 -3.67 12.17
N LYS A 71 4.75 -2.89 12.60
CA LYS A 71 4.24 -2.90 13.96
C LYS A 71 2.78 -3.31 13.91
N SER A 72 2.51 -4.54 14.33
CA SER A 72 1.19 -5.16 14.18
C SER A 72 0.06 -4.27 14.68
N MET A 73 -0.96 -4.08 13.84
CA MET A 73 -2.17 -3.29 14.11
C MET A 73 -1.94 -1.78 14.26
N GLU A 74 -0.70 -1.31 14.07
CA GLU A 74 -0.39 0.11 14.25
C GLU A 74 0.23 0.76 13.01
N ARG A 75 1.29 0.15 12.46
CA ARG A 75 2.03 0.81 11.39
C ARG A 75 2.78 -0.15 10.48
N LEU A 76 2.69 0.13 9.19
CA LEU A 76 3.43 -0.57 8.14
C LEU A 76 4.12 0.49 7.29
N SER A 77 5.44 0.35 7.08
CA SER A 77 6.16 1.25 6.18
C SER A 77 7.08 0.46 5.28
N TYR A 78 7.11 0.80 4.01
CA TYR A 78 8.04 0.20 3.05
C TYR A 78 8.35 1.19 1.93
N THR A 79 9.46 0.94 1.22
CA THR A 79 9.86 1.75 0.09
C THR A 79 9.32 1.16 -1.22
N HIS A 80 9.28 1.99 -2.25
CA HIS A 80 8.66 1.64 -3.53
C HIS A 80 9.41 2.30 -4.69
N LEU A 81 9.80 1.49 -5.67
CA LEU A 81 10.33 1.95 -6.96
C LEU A 81 9.73 1.09 -8.06
N SER A 82 9.05 1.71 -9.02
CA SER A 82 8.44 0.98 -10.13
C SER A 82 9.44 0.77 -11.26
N SER A 83 9.47 -0.44 -11.82
CA SER A 83 10.27 -0.73 -13.01
C SER A 83 9.84 0.10 -14.22
N LEU A 84 8.58 0.52 -14.27
CA LEU A 84 8.06 1.34 -15.37
C LEU A 84 8.56 2.78 -15.31
N SER A 85 9.12 3.22 -14.18
CA SER A 85 9.72 4.55 -14.08
C SER A 85 11.01 4.66 -14.86
N ARG A 86 11.68 3.52 -15.10
CA ARG A 86 13.00 3.43 -15.74
C ARG A 86 14.10 4.14 -14.97
N LEU A 87 13.86 4.51 -13.72
CA LEU A 87 14.87 5.10 -12.86
C LEU A 87 15.77 4.01 -12.28
N PRO A 88 17.07 4.31 -12.07
CA PRO A 88 17.97 3.32 -11.50
C PRO A 88 17.63 3.03 -10.04
N ASP A 89 18.05 1.84 -9.58
CA ASP A 89 17.87 1.40 -8.20
C ASP A 89 18.87 2.13 -7.31
N GLU A 90 18.51 3.36 -6.94
CA GLU A 90 19.28 4.24 -6.08
C GLU A 90 18.38 4.79 -4.98
N PRO A 91 18.92 5.01 -3.75
CA PRO A 91 18.08 5.40 -2.60
C PRO A 91 17.19 6.61 -2.86
N GLY A 92 17.69 7.61 -3.60
CA GLY A 92 16.92 8.82 -3.89
C GLY A 92 15.73 8.62 -4.81
N ASN A 93 15.60 7.45 -5.43
CA ASN A 93 14.52 7.16 -6.37
C ASN A 93 13.38 6.35 -5.75
N PHE A 94 13.50 5.99 -4.47
CA PHE A 94 12.46 5.24 -3.77
C PHE A 94 11.52 6.17 -3.02
N THR A 95 10.23 5.94 -3.17
CA THR A 95 9.18 6.60 -2.39
C THR A 95 8.94 5.78 -1.13
N THR A 96 8.73 6.44 0.00
CA THR A 96 8.37 5.76 1.24
C THR A 96 6.86 5.85 1.46
N LEU A 97 6.23 4.70 1.67
CA LEU A 97 4.81 4.60 1.99
C LEU A 97 4.66 4.16 3.44
N THR A 98 3.89 4.90 4.21
CA THR A 98 3.64 4.58 5.63
C THR A 98 2.15 4.53 5.88
N PHE A 99 1.66 3.37 6.29
CA PHE A 99 0.26 3.13 6.65
C PHE A 99 0.15 3.07 8.16
N SER A 100 -0.72 3.88 8.73
CA SER A 100 -0.98 3.92 10.17
C SER A 100 -2.45 3.63 10.43
N LEU A 101 -2.73 2.82 11.46
CA LEU A 101 -4.09 2.51 11.86
C LEU A 101 -4.36 3.08 13.25
N ALA A 102 -5.53 3.71 13.42
CA ALA A 102 -6.00 4.20 14.72
C ALA A 102 -7.41 3.66 14.96
N PRO A 103 -7.61 2.88 16.04
CA PRO A 103 -8.96 2.39 16.37
C PRO A 103 -9.90 3.55 16.69
N GLN A 104 -11.16 3.43 16.23
CA GLN A 104 -12.22 4.40 16.51
C GLN A 104 -13.50 3.64 16.81
N GLY A 105 -13.60 3.09 18.03
CA GLY A 105 -14.69 2.20 18.39
C GLY A 105 -14.65 0.93 17.55
N ASP A 106 -15.72 0.65 16.84
CA ASP A 106 -15.82 -0.52 15.94
C ASP A 106 -15.25 -0.24 14.54
N ALA A 107 -14.71 0.94 14.36
CA ALA A 107 -14.15 1.37 13.07
C ALA A 107 -12.64 1.64 13.22
N THR A 108 -12.00 1.94 12.09
CA THR A 108 -10.57 2.19 12.04
C THR A 108 -10.30 3.37 11.12
N LEU A 109 -9.45 4.30 11.57
CA LEU A 109 -8.91 5.33 10.69
C LEU A 109 -7.60 4.84 10.11
N LEU A 110 -7.55 4.75 8.80
CA LEU A 110 -6.33 4.41 8.06
C LEU A 110 -5.74 5.69 7.48
N THR A 111 -4.47 5.93 7.75
CA THR A 111 -3.73 7.07 7.19
C THR A 111 -2.58 6.56 6.35
N LEU A 112 -2.47 7.03 5.12
CA LEU A 112 -1.31 6.77 4.26
C LEU A 112 -0.53 8.06 4.08
N MET A 113 0.73 8.04 4.49
CA MET A 113 1.70 9.11 4.25
C MET A 113 2.69 8.63 3.20
N ALA A 114 2.91 9.42 2.15
CA ALA A 114 3.88 9.11 1.12
C ALA A 114 4.88 10.25 0.97
N THR A 115 6.16 9.92 0.94
CA THR A 115 7.26 10.89 0.87
C THR A 115 8.36 10.38 -0.05
N GLY A 116 9.25 11.29 -0.47
CA GLY A 116 10.44 10.90 -1.23
C GLY A 116 10.19 10.66 -2.71
N PHE A 117 9.52 11.60 -3.37
CA PHE A 117 9.22 11.45 -4.80
C PHE A 117 10.38 11.97 -5.64
N PRO A 118 10.95 11.13 -6.54
CA PRO A 118 12.03 11.56 -7.41
C PRO A 118 11.58 12.52 -8.51
N THR A 119 10.30 12.47 -8.91
CA THR A 119 9.75 13.36 -9.96
C THR A 119 8.33 13.79 -9.59
N VAL A 120 7.88 14.90 -10.20
CA VAL A 120 6.49 15.38 -10.04
C VAL A 120 5.51 14.39 -10.65
N SER A 121 5.87 13.77 -11.77
CA SER A 121 5.05 12.75 -12.43
C SER A 121 4.74 11.59 -11.49
N ILE A 122 5.76 11.07 -10.81
CA ILE A 122 5.60 9.96 -9.87
C ILE A 122 4.73 10.39 -8.69
N PHE A 123 4.93 11.60 -8.17
CA PHE A 123 4.09 12.15 -7.11
C PHE A 123 2.61 12.14 -7.50
N LYS A 124 2.29 12.70 -8.67
CA LYS A 124 0.90 12.80 -9.14
C LYS A 124 0.31 11.42 -9.41
N HIS A 125 1.08 10.52 -10.00
CA HIS A 125 0.64 9.17 -10.31
C HIS A 125 0.29 8.38 -9.03
N LEU A 126 1.17 8.40 -8.05
CA LEU A 126 0.95 7.67 -6.80
C LEU A 126 -0.16 8.27 -5.97
N GLN A 127 -0.29 9.61 -5.97
CA GLN A 127 -1.40 10.27 -5.28
C GLN A 127 -2.75 9.84 -5.88
N PHE A 128 -2.85 9.84 -7.20
CA PHE A 128 -4.06 9.40 -7.90
C PHE A 128 -4.36 7.91 -7.64
N TYR A 129 -3.35 7.06 -7.80
CA TYR A 129 -3.50 5.62 -7.60
C TYR A 129 -3.99 5.30 -6.19
N TRP A 130 -3.33 5.86 -5.17
CA TRP A 130 -3.65 5.54 -3.78
C TRP A 130 -4.97 6.16 -3.32
N ALA A 131 -5.35 7.33 -3.85
CA ALA A 131 -6.64 7.92 -3.54
C ALA A 131 -7.78 6.98 -3.96
N GLY A 132 -7.68 6.36 -5.13
CA GLY A 132 -8.66 5.38 -5.59
C GLY A 132 -8.53 4.04 -4.87
N THR A 133 -7.31 3.57 -4.68
CA THR A 133 -7.03 2.23 -4.13
C THR A 133 -7.42 2.13 -2.66
N LEU A 134 -7.25 3.19 -1.87
CA LEU A 134 -7.70 3.18 -0.46
C LEU A 134 -9.21 3.03 -0.36
N GLY A 135 -9.97 3.58 -1.30
CA GLY A 135 -11.41 3.36 -1.38
C GLY A 135 -11.77 1.91 -1.65
N ILE A 136 -10.98 1.24 -2.50
CA ILE A 136 -11.18 -0.19 -2.79
C ILE A 136 -10.84 -1.03 -1.56
N LEU A 137 -9.75 -0.72 -0.87
CA LEU A 137 -9.38 -1.39 0.37
C LEU A 137 -10.47 -1.24 1.44
N LYS A 138 -11.00 -0.02 1.58
CA LYS A 138 -12.11 0.25 2.51
C LYS A 138 -13.30 -0.67 2.21
N GLN A 139 -13.73 -0.72 0.96
CA GLN A 139 -14.85 -1.57 0.56
C GLN A 139 -14.54 -3.04 0.80
N PHE A 140 -13.33 -3.48 0.50
CA PHE A 140 -12.90 -4.86 0.71
C PHE A 140 -12.99 -5.24 2.19
N ALA A 141 -12.42 -4.42 3.07
CA ALA A 141 -12.41 -4.69 4.51
C ALA A 141 -13.83 -4.68 5.09
N GLU A 142 -14.65 -3.73 4.66
CA GLU A 142 -16.04 -3.63 5.14
C GLU A 142 -16.88 -4.82 4.70
N ARG A 143 -16.67 -5.34 3.49
CA ARG A 143 -17.35 -6.57 3.03
C ARG A 143 -16.90 -7.80 3.83
N CYS A 144 -15.61 -7.91 4.12
CA CYS A 144 -15.10 -9.01 4.94
C CYS A 144 -15.71 -8.98 6.33
N TYR A 145 -15.87 -7.81 6.92
CA TYR A 145 -16.48 -7.65 8.22
C TYR A 145 -17.96 -8.06 8.20
N CYS A 146 -18.69 -7.66 7.18
CA CYS A 146 -20.11 -8.03 7.04
C CYS A 146 -20.32 -9.53 6.86
N ARG A 147 -19.36 -10.23 6.20
CA ARG A 147 -19.46 -11.69 6.01
C ARG A 147 -19.21 -12.45 7.30
N ASP A 148 -18.34 -11.90 8.16
CA ASP A 148 -17.96 -12.55 9.42
C ASP A 148 -18.91 -12.22 10.57
N ALA A 149 -19.87 -11.32 10.34
CA ALA A 149 -20.80 -10.89 11.37
C ALA A 149 -21.99 -11.86 11.52
#